data_807d57ab357f62a9e07bb1dfabf73c12
#
_entry.id   807d57ab357f62a9e07bb1dfabf73c12
#
_cell.length_a   1.000
_cell.length_b   1.000
_cell.length_c   1.000
_cell.angle_alpha   90.00
_cell.angle_beta   90.00
_cell.angle_gamma   90.00
#
_symmetry.space_group_name_H-M   'P 1'
#
loop_
_entity.id
_entity.type
_entity.pdbx_description
1 polymer ?
#
loop_
_entity_poly.entity_id
_entity_poly.type
_entity_poly.pdbx_seq_one_letter_code
_entity_poly.pdbx_strand_id
1 'polypeptide(L)'
;MQRIGREKQHRFVPYPHGEAEIERDGAAMRLRLRYAGAYGMGEKYDFFNQKGNTVVNRVEEKFCFQGEKTYCAAPFFWTDTGFGLYVDSCETTVFSFGEEEIGVTLPEEAEAVLFTGSPEEIVREYMGLFGKAALPPDWVFAPWISANRWNTQAEAEEQLDKLVKYDFPAGVIVLEAWSDEATFYIWNGADYTPVPDGGAIRCEDFDFSSSPWPDPKGMIDRFHKAGLRLLLWQVPVYKKQGGDEALNAQNELDREHAAAERLCVMNRDGTPYTIPEGHWFSGSMVPDFTNARTVREWFGKRQYLLDMGVDGFKTDGGEFICREDAVFADGTDGKTGVNRYSRDYTAGYKAFVGENRVLFSRAGFSGQHLVPLHWAGDQQSRNGELKSVLRAGLSAAASGILFWGFDIAGFAGPLPSPDLYRRATQTACFCPVMQWHSEPDGGQFRELMPGGEGNNERSPWNMAAAYELPEFLDEMRFWHKLRMKLIPYLSKTARECAEESRPMMRPLVYGWPEDRHAAGCDDEFMLGDDLLVAPLLEENAEARQVYLPRGEWIGLFDRKSYAGGQIVAAGGAGRLPVFVRPGSALLKIDLAE
;
A
#
# COMPACT_ATOMS: atom_id res chain seq x y z
N MET A 1 -18.04 -22.09 -0.15
CA MET A 1 -18.46 -20.91 -0.95
C MET A 1 -19.86 -21.12 -1.54
N GLN A 2 -20.79 -20.17 -1.37
CA GLN A 2 -22.16 -20.18 -1.90
C GLN A 2 -22.51 -18.81 -2.48
N ARG A 3 -23.24 -18.75 -3.61
CA ARG A 3 -23.70 -17.48 -4.18
C ARG A 3 -25.10 -17.12 -3.69
N ILE A 4 -25.33 -15.83 -3.46
CA ILE A 4 -26.62 -15.20 -3.21
C ILE A 4 -26.96 -14.36 -4.44
N GLY A 5 -27.96 -14.81 -5.19
CA GLY A 5 -28.49 -14.10 -6.36
C GLY A 5 -29.30 -12.84 -5.97
N ARG A 6 -29.80 -12.15 -6.99
CA ARG A 6 -30.53 -10.87 -6.88
C ARG A 6 -31.96 -11.02 -6.33
N GLU A 7 -32.54 -12.20 -6.42
CA GLU A 7 -33.92 -12.45 -6.04
C GLU A 7 -34.13 -12.32 -4.53
N LYS A 8 -35.35 -11.94 -4.15
CA LYS A 8 -35.76 -11.96 -2.74
C LYS A 8 -35.64 -13.38 -2.21
N GLN A 9 -34.90 -13.53 -1.12
CA GLN A 9 -34.63 -14.84 -0.54
C GLN A 9 -34.49 -14.77 0.98
N HIS A 10 -34.85 -15.84 1.62
CA HIS A 10 -34.64 -16.09 3.03
C HIS A 10 -34.09 -17.50 3.18
N ARG A 11 -32.96 -17.67 3.82
CA ARG A 11 -32.31 -18.96 4.00
C ARG A 11 -31.45 -19.02 5.24
N PHE A 12 -31.19 -20.24 5.68
CA PHE A 12 -30.25 -20.54 6.75
C PHE A 12 -28.99 -21.19 6.18
N VAL A 13 -27.84 -20.77 6.66
CA VAL A 13 -26.54 -21.27 6.21
C VAL A 13 -25.74 -21.74 7.42
N PRO A 14 -25.39 -23.03 7.48
CA PRO A 14 -24.52 -23.54 8.55
C PRO A 14 -23.11 -22.97 8.43
N TYR A 15 -22.52 -22.60 9.57
CA TYR A 15 -21.13 -22.21 9.71
C TYR A 15 -20.54 -22.83 10.98
N PRO A 16 -19.23 -22.78 11.24
CA PRO A 16 -18.59 -23.53 12.35
C PRO A 16 -19.22 -23.32 13.73
N HIS A 17 -19.78 -22.14 14.00
CA HIS A 17 -20.33 -21.79 15.33
C HIS A 17 -21.86 -21.71 15.36
N GLY A 18 -22.57 -22.28 14.38
CA GLY A 18 -24.02 -22.32 14.35
C GLY A 18 -24.63 -22.22 12.97
N GLU A 19 -25.74 -21.52 12.89
CA GLU A 19 -26.47 -21.28 11.65
C GLU A 19 -26.73 -19.78 11.50
N ALA A 20 -26.39 -19.21 10.36
CA ALA A 20 -26.63 -17.82 10.00
C ALA A 20 -27.97 -17.71 9.26
N GLU A 21 -28.85 -16.82 9.69
CA GLU A 21 -30.07 -16.45 8.98
C GLU A 21 -29.76 -15.32 7.99
N ILE A 22 -30.11 -15.50 6.74
CA ILE A 22 -29.82 -14.55 5.66
C ILE A 22 -31.13 -14.15 4.99
N GLU A 23 -31.42 -12.87 5.02
CA GLU A 23 -32.53 -12.25 4.31
C GLU A 23 -31.99 -11.28 3.25
N ARG A 24 -32.48 -11.39 2.02
CA ARG A 24 -32.24 -10.39 0.96
C ARG A 24 -33.55 -9.91 0.39
N ASP A 25 -33.70 -8.58 0.24
CA ASP A 25 -34.83 -7.92 -0.41
C ASP A 25 -34.31 -6.73 -1.21
N GLY A 26 -34.14 -6.88 -2.53
CA GLY A 26 -33.55 -5.88 -3.42
C GLY A 26 -32.14 -5.48 -3.01
N ALA A 27 -31.96 -4.19 -2.73
CA ALA A 27 -30.67 -3.60 -2.30
C ALA A 27 -30.33 -3.83 -0.82
N ALA A 28 -31.19 -4.46 -0.03
CA ALA A 28 -30.97 -4.72 1.39
C ALA A 28 -30.70 -6.19 1.65
N MET A 29 -29.66 -6.47 2.42
CA MET A 29 -29.35 -7.80 2.94
C MET A 29 -29.13 -7.71 4.45
N ARG A 30 -29.65 -8.70 5.17
CA ARG A 30 -29.47 -8.84 6.62
C ARG A 30 -28.92 -10.22 6.92
N LEU A 31 -27.93 -10.26 7.78
CA LEU A 31 -27.27 -11.48 8.22
C LEU A 31 -27.36 -11.53 9.74
N ARG A 32 -28.10 -12.49 10.28
CA ARG A 32 -28.16 -12.71 11.73
C ARG A 32 -27.30 -13.90 12.10
N LEU A 33 -26.26 -13.64 12.87
CA LEU A 33 -25.28 -14.62 13.31
C LEU A 33 -24.58 -14.15 14.60
N ARG A 34 -23.99 -15.09 15.33
CA ARG A 34 -23.16 -14.76 16.49
C ARG A 34 -21.72 -14.53 16.05
N TYR A 35 -21.12 -13.45 16.52
CA TYR A 35 -19.70 -13.12 16.31
C TYR A 35 -19.22 -12.12 17.37
N ALA A 36 -17.93 -12.13 17.70
CA ALA A 36 -17.31 -11.13 18.57
C ALA A 36 -16.48 -10.12 17.78
N GLY A 37 -16.03 -10.47 16.58
CA GLY A 37 -15.29 -9.59 15.70
C GLY A 37 -15.61 -9.81 14.22
N ALA A 38 -15.54 -8.72 13.45
CA ALA A 38 -15.63 -8.72 11.99
C ALA A 38 -14.44 -7.96 11.42
N TYR A 39 -13.75 -8.53 10.43
CA TYR A 39 -12.46 -8.08 9.92
C TYR A 39 -12.48 -8.05 8.39
N GLY A 40 -11.58 -7.25 7.79
CA GLY A 40 -11.52 -7.08 6.35
C GLY A 40 -11.87 -5.66 5.93
N MET A 41 -12.68 -5.47 4.88
CA MET A 41 -13.13 -4.18 4.33
C MET A 41 -12.05 -3.37 3.61
N GLY A 42 -10.93 -4.00 3.24
CA GLY A 42 -9.77 -3.33 2.66
C GLY A 42 -8.84 -2.76 3.72
N GLU A 43 -8.16 -1.69 3.40
CA GLU A 43 -7.22 -1.00 4.26
C GLU A 43 -7.97 -0.01 5.16
N LYS A 44 -8.10 -0.29 6.46
CA LYS A 44 -8.87 0.51 7.42
C LYS A 44 -7.97 1.07 8.52
N TYR A 45 -7.97 2.41 8.66
CA TYR A 45 -7.08 3.15 9.56
C TYR A 45 -7.69 3.39 10.95
N ASP A 46 -9.01 3.39 11.04
CA ASP A 46 -9.79 3.69 12.25
C ASP A 46 -9.91 2.48 13.18
N PHE A 47 -10.54 1.40 12.71
CA PHE A 47 -10.79 0.20 13.49
C PHE A 47 -10.35 -1.05 12.73
N PHE A 48 -9.67 -1.96 13.42
CA PHE A 48 -9.36 -3.29 12.89
C PHE A 48 -10.57 -4.22 13.00
N ASN A 49 -11.20 -4.27 14.19
CA ASN A 49 -12.47 -4.97 14.38
C ASN A 49 -13.63 -4.02 14.10
N GLN A 50 -14.45 -4.35 13.12
CA GLN A 50 -15.55 -3.51 12.65
C GLN A 50 -16.87 -3.69 13.42
N LYS A 51 -16.93 -4.59 14.41
CA LYS A 51 -18.14 -4.75 15.23
C LYS A 51 -18.52 -3.45 15.92
N GLY A 52 -19.78 -3.06 15.78
CA GLY A 52 -20.30 -1.78 16.28
C GLY A 52 -20.19 -0.61 15.29
N ASN A 53 -19.50 -0.79 14.15
CA ASN A 53 -19.26 0.27 13.18
C ASN A 53 -20.11 0.12 11.91
N THR A 54 -20.25 1.23 11.19
CA THR A 54 -20.77 1.23 9.82
C THR A 54 -19.63 1.61 8.87
N VAL A 55 -19.42 0.80 7.84
CA VAL A 55 -18.36 0.98 6.85
C VAL A 55 -18.96 1.28 5.49
N VAL A 56 -18.63 2.44 4.94
CA VAL A 56 -18.88 2.78 3.53
C VAL A 56 -17.69 2.24 2.72
N ASN A 57 -17.94 1.22 1.91
CA ASN A 57 -16.90 0.60 1.10
C ASN A 57 -16.73 1.36 -0.21
N ARG A 58 -15.82 2.31 -0.20
CA ARG A 58 -15.51 3.22 -1.30
C ARG A 58 -14.04 3.60 -1.27
N VAL A 59 -13.40 3.60 -2.44
CA VAL A 59 -12.06 4.14 -2.62
C VAL A 59 -12.14 5.66 -2.62
N GLU A 60 -11.44 6.30 -1.70
CA GLU A 60 -11.49 7.74 -1.52
C GLU A 60 -10.17 8.27 -0.97
N GLU A 61 -9.57 9.22 -1.68
CA GLU A 61 -8.35 9.89 -1.25
C GLU A 61 -8.59 10.70 0.02
N LYS A 62 -7.67 10.60 0.97
CA LYS A 62 -7.62 11.44 2.16
C LYS A 62 -6.17 11.62 2.60
N PHE A 63 -5.64 12.80 2.35
CA PHE A 63 -4.31 13.18 2.78
C PHE A 63 -4.22 13.23 4.31
N CYS A 64 -3.46 12.31 4.92
CA CYS A 64 -3.27 12.12 6.35
C CYS A 64 -4.57 11.94 7.16
N PHE A 65 -4.47 11.32 8.33
CA PHE A 65 -5.62 11.08 9.22
C PHE A 65 -6.80 10.48 8.46
N GLN A 66 -6.57 9.39 7.73
CA GLN A 66 -7.57 8.78 6.84
C GLN A 66 -8.89 8.49 7.55
N GLY A 67 -8.85 8.06 8.82
CA GLY A 67 -10.04 7.74 9.59
C GLY A 67 -10.84 6.63 8.91
N GLU A 68 -12.10 6.89 8.59
CA GLU A 68 -12.99 5.95 7.89
C GLU A 68 -12.70 5.79 6.39
N LYS A 69 -11.97 6.74 5.77
CA LYS A 69 -11.63 6.72 4.34
C LYS A 69 -10.49 5.77 4.07
N THR A 70 -10.37 5.33 2.82
CA THR A 70 -9.35 4.37 2.43
C THR A 70 -8.95 4.52 0.96
N TYR A 71 -7.68 4.33 0.68
CA TYR A 71 -7.14 4.21 -0.68
C TYR A 71 -7.40 2.84 -1.30
N CYS A 72 -7.57 1.80 -0.48
CA CYS A 72 -7.76 0.43 -0.94
C CYS A 72 -8.94 -0.23 -0.21
N ALA A 73 -10.11 -0.17 -0.83
CA ALA A 73 -11.35 -0.73 -0.29
C ALA A 73 -11.57 -2.17 -0.80
N ALA A 74 -12.31 -2.98 -0.04
CA ALA A 74 -12.80 -4.28 -0.48
C ALA A 74 -14.17 -4.57 0.16
N PRO A 75 -15.24 -4.85 -0.60
CA PRO A 75 -16.55 -5.19 -0.05
C PRO A 75 -16.58 -6.64 0.46
N PHE A 76 -15.61 -6.97 1.31
CA PHE A 76 -15.36 -8.30 1.84
C PHE A 76 -15.05 -8.22 3.33
N PHE A 77 -15.74 -9.07 4.11
CA PHE A 77 -15.43 -9.28 5.52
C PHE A 77 -15.49 -10.74 5.90
N TRP A 78 -14.90 -11.08 7.03
CA TRP A 78 -15.06 -12.36 7.71
C TRP A 78 -15.14 -12.14 9.23
N THR A 79 -15.70 -13.12 9.94
CA THR A 79 -15.89 -13.09 11.39
C THR A 79 -15.01 -14.11 12.09
N ASP A 80 -14.68 -13.86 13.36
CA ASP A 80 -13.97 -14.79 14.26
C ASP A 80 -14.67 -16.15 14.39
N THR A 81 -15.95 -16.22 14.08
CA THR A 81 -16.75 -17.44 14.14
C THR A 81 -16.83 -18.23 12.84
N GLY A 82 -16.08 -17.80 11.82
CA GLY A 82 -15.94 -18.55 10.56
C GLY A 82 -17.06 -18.34 9.55
N PHE A 83 -17.60 -17.13 9.46
CA PHE A 83 -18.51 -16.67 8.44
C PHE A 83 -17.89 -15.52 7.66
N GLY A 84 -18.06 -15.48 6.33
CA GLY A 84 -17.57 -14.39 5.50
C GLY A 84 -18.54 -14.04 4.37
N LEU A 85 -18.46 -12.80 3.90
CA LEU A 85 -19.25 -12.29 2.77
C LEU A 85 -18.38 -11.42 1.87
N TYR A 86 -18.53 -11.58 0.57
CA TYR A 86 -18.06 -10.67 -0.46
C TYR A 86 -19.23 -10.21 -1.31
N VAL A 87 -19.35 -8.92 -1.57
CA VAL A 87 -20.31 -8.36 -2.53
C VAL A 87 -19.61 -8.19 -3.88
N ASP A 88 -20.06 -8.91 -4.90
CA ASP A 88 -19.48 -8.89 -6.25
C ASP A 88 -19.96 -7.65 -7.03
N SER A 89 -19.44 -6.49 -6.61
CA SER A 89 -19.74 -5.20 -7.23
C SER A 89 -18.60 -4.21 -6.99
N CYS A 90 -18.37 -3.33 -7.97
CA CYS A 90 -17.51 -2.17 -7.83
C CYS A 90 -18.26 -0.89 -7.44
N GLU A 91 -19.57 -0.93 -7.27
CA GLU A 91 -20.32 0.21 -6.74
C GLU A 91 -20.12 0.34 -5.22
N THR A 92 -20.42 1.51 -4.70
CA THR A 92 -20.37 1.74 -3.25
C THR A 92 -21.33 0.80 -2.52
N THR A 93 -20.82 0.11 -1.50
CA THR A 93 -21.59 -0.75 -0.60
C THR A 93 -21.46 -0.25 0.83
N VAL A 94 -22.48 -0.51 1.65
CA VAL A 94 -22.47 -0.11 3.07
C VAL A 94 -22.69 -1.34 3.94
N PHE A 95 -21.84 -1.51 4.95
CA PHE A 95 -21.93 -2.59 5.93
C PHE A 95 -22.13 -2.00 7.32
N SER A 96 -23.14 -2.46 8.04
CA SER A 96 -23.42 -2.07 9.42
C SER A 96 -23.27 -3.28 10.33
N PHE A 97 -22.23 -3.30 11.16
CA PHE A 97 -21.88 -4.43 12.02
C PHE A 97 -22.49 -4.26 13.41
N GLY A 98 -23.73 -4.73 13.62
CA GLY A 98 -24.42 -4.71 14.92
C GLY A 98 -23.95 -5.81 15.85
N GLU A 99 -24.69 -6.03 16.95
CA GLU A 99 -24.31 -7.04 17.96
C GLU A 99 -24.49 -8.49 17.47
N GLU A 100 -25.63 -8.79 16.85
CA GLU A 100 -25.97 -10.11 16.30
C GLU A 100 -26.53 -10.02 14.88
N GLU A 101 -26.55 -8.83 14.29
CA GLU A 101 -27.03 -8.59 12.91
C GLU A 101 -26.03 -7.74 12.15
N ILE A 102 -25.71 -8.15 10.94
CA ILE A 102 -24.93 -7.38 9.97
C ILE A 102 -25.88 -6.94 8.86
N GLY A 103 -26.08 -5.63 8.71
CA GLY A 103 -26.80 -5.03 7.61
C GLY A 103 -25.89 -4.75 6.43
N VAL A 104 -26.32 -5.07 5.21
CA VAL A 104 -25.59 -4.77 3.98
C VAL A 104 -26.50 -4.03 3.01
N THR A 105 -26.10 -2.84 2.60
CA THR A 105 -26.69 -2.12 1.47
C THR A 105 -25.79 -2.33 0.26
N LEU A 106 -26.34 -2.91 -0.81
CA LEU A 106 -25.61 -3.27 -2.02
C LEU A 106 -26.47 -2.91 -3.25
N PRO A 107 -25.87 -2.77 -4.45
CA PRO A 107 -26.65 -2.58 -5.68
C PRO A 107 -27.62 -3.73 -5.89
N GLU A 108 -28.83 -3.44 -6.37
CA GLU A 108 -29.86 -4.45 -6.59
C GLU A 108 -29.38 -5.58 -7.53
N GLU A 109 -28.58 -5.20 -8.53
CA GLU A 109 -28.04 -6.11 -9.53
C GLU A 109 -26.79 -6.89 -9.06
N ALA A 110 -26.21 -6.54 -7.90
CA ALA A 110 -25.02 -7.23 -7.39
C ALA A 110 -25.35 -8.63 -6.86
N GLU A 111 -24.46 -9.56 -7.05
CA GLU A 111 -24.47 -10.84 -6.34
C GLU A 111 -23.59 -10.75 -5.08
N ALA A 112 -23.80 -11.65 -4.15
CA ALA A 112 -22.91 -11.81 -3.01
C ALA A 112 -22.41 -13.25 -2.93
N VAL A 113 -21.21 -13.42 -2.37
CA VAL A 113 -20.59 -14.72 -2.16
C VAL A 113 -20.40 -14.93 -0.67
N LEU A 114 -20.94 -16.03 -0.17
CA LEU A 114 -20.78 -16.46 1.21
C LEU A 114 -19.64 -17.47 1.32
N PHE A 115 -18.91 -17.34 2.40
CA PHE A 115 -17.83 -18.24 2.79
C PHE A 115 -18.09 -18.77 4.20
N THR A 116 -17.72 -20.02 4.45
CA THR A 116 -17.77 -20.62 5.79
C THR A 116 -16.52 -21.47 5.99
N GLY A 117 -15.88 -21.37 7.14
CA GLY A 117 -14.65 -22.06 7.46
C GLY A 117 -13.76 -21.25 8.40
N SER A 118 -12.50 -21.62 8.52
CA SER A 118 -11.52 -20.83 9.23
C SER A 118 -11.23 -19.50 8.51
N PRO A 119 -10.72 -18.46 9.20
CA PRO A 119 -10.32 -17.21 8.56
C PRO A 119 -9.38 -17.42 7.37
N GLU A 120 -8.43 -18.35 7.49
CA GLU A 120 -7.51 -18.70 6.40
C GLU A 120 -8.23 -19.27 5.17
N GLU A 121 -9.17 -20.20 5.37
CA GLU A 121 -9.96 -20.76 4.28
C GLU A 121 -10.83 -19.69 3.60
N ILE A 122 -11.47 -18.82 4.38
CA ILE A 122 -12.31 -17.75 3.87
C ILE A 122 -11.51 -16.76 3.02
N VAL A 123 -10.37 -16.28 3.52
CA VAL A 123 -9.52 -15.33 2.78
C VAL A 123 -8.95 -15.98 1.53
N ARG A 124 -8.50 -17.24 1.60
CA ARG A 124 -8.01 -18.00 0.44
C ARG A 124 -9.10 -18.18 -0.62
N GLU A 125 -10.33 -18.57 -0.23
CA GLU A 125 -11.46 -18.71 -1.16
C GLU A 125 -11.86 -17.38 -1.79
N TYR A 126 -11.84 -16.27 -1.02
CA TYR A 126 -12.08 -14.93 -1.53
C TYR A 126 -11.02 -14.54 -2.57
N MET A 127 -9.74 -14.67 -2.26
CA MET A 127 -8.66 -14.38 -3.20
C MET A 127 -8.75 -15.23 -4.47
N GLY A 128 -9.14 -16.49 -4.31
CA GLY A 128 -9.35 -17.44 -5.43
C GLY A 128 -10.40 -17.00 -6.46
N LEU A 129 -11.31 -16.07 -6.13
CA LEU A 129 -12.26 -15.49 -7.08
C LEU A 129 -11.57 -14.66 -8.17
N PHE A 130 -10.39 -14.11 -7.91
CA PHE A 130 -9.69 -13.20 -8.81
C PHE A 130 -8.47 -13.82 -9.49
N GLY A 131 -7.90 -14.85 -8.91
CA GLY A 131 -6.74 -15.54 -9.47
C GLY A 131 -5.60 -15.72 -8.46
N LYS A 132 -4.44 -16.15 -8.97
CA LYS A 132 -3.27 -16.42 -8.15
C LYS A 132 -2.57 -15.13 -7.74
N ALA A 133 -2.14 -15.07 -6.48
CA ALA A 133 -1.39 -13.93 -5.96
C ALA A 133 -0.07 -13.68 -6.72
N ALA A 134 0.27 -12.42 -6.93
CA ALA A 134 1.55 -12.02 -7.49
C ALA A 134 2.67 -12.23 -6.45
N LEU A 135 3.73 -12.91 -6.85
CA LEU A 135 4.93 -13.06 -6.03
C LEU A 135 5.97 -12.00 -6.46
N PRO A 136 6.38 -11.10 -5.57
CA PRO A 136 7.45 -10.16 -5.89
C PRO A 136 8.83 -10.84 -5.86
N PRO A 137 9.83 -10.32 -6.59
CA PRO A 137 11.19 -10.81 -6.52
C PRO A 137 11.83 -10.56 -5.15
N ASP A 138 12.80 -11.39 -4.76
CA ASP A 138 13.41 -11.40 -3.42
C ASP A 138 14.04 -10.05 -3.01
N TRP A 139 14.52 -9.26 -3.97
CA TRP A 139 15.17 -7.96 -3.69
C TRP A 139 14.23 -6.92 -3.05
N VAL A 140 12.90 -7.09 -3.14
CA VAL A 140 11.94 -6.18 -2.50
C VAL A 140 11.98 -6.26 -0.97
N PHE A 141 12.52 -7.33 -0.41
CA PHE A 141 12.62 -7.50 1.04
C PHE A 141 13.83 -6.81 1.67
N ALA A 142 14.76 -6.27 0.87
CA ALA A 142 15.81 -5.38 1.36
C ALA A 142 15.21 -4.02 1.80
N PRO A 143 15.94 -3.21 2.58
CA PRO A 143 15.48 -1.85 2.90
C PRO A 143 15.37 -0.98 1.65
N TRP A 144 14.37 -0.10 1.62
CA TRP A 144 14.11 0.86 0.56
C TRP A 144 14.44 2.28 1.01
N ILE A 145 14.98 3.06 0.08
CA ILE A 145 15.18 4.49 0.22
C ILE A 145 14.30 5.22 -0.81
N SER A 146 13.60 6.24 -0.38
CA SER A 146 12.65 6.97 -1.21
C SER A 146 12.71 8.46 -0.94
N ALA A 147 12.48 9.27 -1.95
CA ALA A 147 12.29 10.71 -1.77
C ALA A 147 11.53 11.36 -2.92
N ASN A 148 10.81 12.41 -2.58
CA ASN A 148 10.34 13.42 -3.53
C ASN A 148 11.22 14.68 -3.54
N ARG A 149 12.34 14.69 -2.80
CA ARG A 149 13.31 15.80 -2.79
C ARG A 149 14.49 15.62 -3.75
N TRP A 150 14.86 14.37 -4.10
CA TRP A 150 15.96 14.12 -5.03
C TRP A 150 15.48 14.37 -6.47
N ASN A 151 15.67 15.62 -6.92
CA ASN A 151 15.18 16.08 -8.22
C ASN A 151 16.29 16.28 -9.26
N THR A 152 17.50 15.81 -8.95
CA THR A 152 18.66 15.76 -9.85
C THR A 152 19.37 14.42 -9.79
N GLN A 153 20.02 14.03 -10.88
CA GLN A 153 20.84 12.83 -10.92
C GLN A 153 21.96 12.85 -9.87
N ALA A 154 22.57 14.02 -9.65
CA ALA A 154 23.63 14.17 -8.66
C ALA A 154 23.15 13.88 -7.23
N GLU A 155 21.97 14.36 -6.86
CA GLU A 155 21.37 14.06 -5.54
C GLU A 155 21.00 12.59 -5.38
N ALA A 156 20.46 11.97 -6.44
CA ALA A 156 20.12 10.55 -6.42
C ALA A 156 21.38 9.67 -6.30
N GLU A 157 22.46 10.00 -7.03
CA GLU A 157 23.73 9.29 -6.94
C GLU A 157 24.46 9.53 -5.61
N GLU A 158 24.34 10.74 -5.02
CA GLU A 158 24.87 11.02 -3.69
C GLU A 158 24.31 10.06 -2.62
N GLN A 159 23.07 9.59 -2.79
CA GLN A 159 22.49 8.62 -1.84
C GLN A 159 23.25 7.29 -1.85
N LEU A 160 23.71 6.84 -3.03
CA LEU A 160 24.58 5.66 -3.11
C LEU A 160 25.88 5.85 -2.32
N ASP A 161 26.52 7.03 -2.48
CA ASP A 161 27.74 7.37 -1.73
C ASP A 161 27.48 7.41 -0.21
N LYS A 162 26.33 7.96 0.20
CA LYS A 162 25.91 8.01 1.62
C LYS A 162 25.62 6.61 2.18
N LEU A 163 24.98 5.71 1.43
CA LEU A 163 24.79 4.33 1.85
C LEU A 163 26.12 3.63 2.14
N VAL A 164 27.10 3.82 1.25
CA VAL A 164 28.46 3.28 1.44
C VAL A 164 29.17 3.94 2.62
N LYS A 165 29.15 5.27 2.68
CA LYS A 165 29.82 6.06 3.74
C LYS A 165 29.33 5.71 5.14
N TYR A 166 28.03 5.53 5.30
CA TYR A 166 27.39 5.27 6.60
C TYR A 166 27.15 3.77 6.85
N ASP A 167 27.53 2.91 5.92
CA ASP A 167 27.38 1.44 6.00
C ASP A 167 25.92 1.01 6.21
N PHE A 168 25.00 1.58 5.40
CA PHE A 168 23.58 1.18 5.38
C PHE A 168 23.28 0.31 4.16
N PRO A 169 22.75 -0.89 4.36
CA PRO A 169 22.26 -1.69 3.24
C PRO A 169 20.94 -1.12 2.71
N ALA A 170 20.79 -1.13 1.40
CA ALA A 170 19.54 -0.88 0.71
C ALA A 170 19.48 -1.74 -0.56
N GLY A 171 18.27 -2.09 -0.99
CA GLY A 171 18.04 -2.85 -2.22
C GLY A 171 17.21 -2.10 -3.25
N VAL A 172 16.51 -1.04 -2.83
CA VAL A 172 15.62 -0.27 -3.71
C VAL A 172 15.79 1.23 -3.47
N ILE A 173 15.80 1.99 -4.56
CA ILE A 173 15.66 3.43 -4.56
C ILE A 173 14.40 3.82 -5.32
N VAL A 174 13.57 4.69 -4.72
CA VAL A 174 12.38 5.27 -5.35
C VAL A 174 12.64 6.76 -5.60
N LEU A 175 12.52 7.18 -6.86
CA LEU A 175 12.59 8.58 -7.25
C LEU A 175 11.20 9.09 -7.58
N GLU A 176 10.72 10.11 -6.86
CA GLU A 176 9.42 10.73 -7.13
C GLU A 176 9.55 11.98 -7.99
N ALA A 177 10.47 12.87 -7.68
CA ALA A 177 10.69 14.12 -8.40
C ALA A 177 11.62 13.99 -9.63
N TRP A 178 11.50 12.88 -10.37
CA TRP A 178 12.34 12.56 -11.52
C TRP A 178 11.83 13.18 -12.83
N SER A 179 10.51 13.39 -12.95
CA SER A 179 9.83 13.76 -14.19
C SER A 179 9.66 15.27 -14.35
N ASP A 180 9.19 15.67 -15.53
CA ASP A 180 8.85 17.04 -15.89
C ASP A 180 7.62 17.62 -15.16
N GLU A 181 7.06 16.89 -14.18
CA GLU A 181 5.88 17.26 -13.39
C GLU A 181 4.64 17.63 -14.22
N ALA A 182 4.63 17.29 -15.51
CA ALA A 182 3.52 17.54 -16.42
C ALA A 182 3.05 16.26 -17.12
N THR A 183 3.94 15.58 -17.82
CA THR A 183 3.63 14.33 -18.53
C THR A 183 3.76 13.09 -17.65
N PHE A 184 4.62 13.14 -16.62
CA PHE A 184 4.97 12.02 -15.72
C PHE A 184 5.58 10.81 -16.44
N TYR A 185 6.09 11.02 -17.65
CA TYR A 185 6.85 10.00 -18.39
C TYR A 185 8.12 10.54 -19.06
N ILE A 186 8.41 11.84 -18.98
CA ILE A 186 9.61 12.48 -19.50
C ILE A 186 10.50 12.90 -18.31
N TRP A 187 11.80 12.61 -18.40
CA TRP A 187 12.77 13.09 -17.42
C TRP A 187 12.82 14.62 -17.39
N ASN A 188 12.82 15.20 -16.21
CA ASN A 188 12.82 16.65 -16.04
C ASN A 188 13.99 17.32 -16.80
N GLY A 189 13.69 18.36 -17.56
CA GLY A 189 14.66 19.15 -18.32
C GLY A 189 15.29 18.43 -19.52
N ALA A 190 14.80 17.28 -19.94
CA ALA A 190 15.21 16.68 -21.20
C ALA A 190 14.73 17.51 -22.39
N ASP A 191 15.61 17.75 -23.37
CA ASP A 191 15.24 18.36 -24.64
C ASP A 191 14.73 17.29 -25.61
N TYR A 192 13.64 17.61 -26.31
CA TYR A 192 13.01 16.72 -27.31
C TYR A 192 12.11 17.50 -28.24
N THR A 193 11.76 16.90 -29.36
CA THR A 193 10.73 17.44 -30.27
C THR A 193 9.38 16.86 -29.85
N PRO A 194 8.38 17.70 -29.49
CA PRO A 194 7.05 17.21 -29.12
C PRO A 194 6.41 16.40 -30.26
N VAL A 195 5.77 15.28 -29.89
CA VAL A 195 5.15 14.34 -30.82
C VAL A 195 3.63 14.41 -30.69
N PRO A 196 2.89 14.78 -31.76
CA PRO A 196 1.44 14.83 -31.76
C PRO A 196 0.81 13.43 -31.88
N ASP A 197 -0.53 13.40 -31.84
CA ASP A 197 -1.37 12.25 -32.17
C ASP A 197 -1.11 10.98 -31.34
N GLY A 198 -0.74 11.17 -30.06
CA GLY A 198 -0.53 10.07 -29.11
C GLY A 198 0.76 9.29 -29.35
N GLY A 199 1.65 9.77 -30.20
CA GLY A 199 2.95 9.14 -30.49
C GLY A 199 3.85 9.06 -29.26
N ALA A 200 4.73 8.07 -29.23
CA ALA A 200 5.76 7.92 -28.21
C ALA A 200 7.08 8.58 -28.68
N ILE A 201 7.77 9.24 -27.75
CA ILE A 201 9.13 9.72 -27.96
C ILE A 201 10.08 8.56 -27.72
N ARG A 202 10.99 8.28 -28.64
CA ARG A 202 11.97 7.20 -28.48
C ARG A 202 13.14 7.69 -27.64
N CYS A 203 13.79 6.76 -26.93
CA CYS A 203 14.91 7.06 -26.04
C CYS A 203 16.02 7.88 -26.74
N GLU A 204 16.33 7.54 -27.99
CA GLU A 204 17.35 8.21 -28.80
C GLU A 204 16.97 9.63 -29.31
N ASP A 205 15.68 10.02 -29.15
CA ASP A 205 15.20 11.34 -29.53
C ASP A 205 15.24 12.35 -28.39
N PHE A 206 15.66 11.91 -27.17
CA PHE A 206 15.91 12.79 -26.05
C PHE A 206 17.36 13.27 -26.02
N ASP A 207 17.55 14.57 -25.76
CA ASP A 207 18.84 15.13 -25.36
C ASP A 207 18.81 15.49 -23.87
N PHE A 208 19.62 14.78 -23.10
CA PHE A 208 19.74 14.97 -21.65
C PHE A 208 20.89 15.91 -21.24
N SER A 209 21.64 16.46 -22.19
CA SER A 209 22.89 17.18 -21.93
C SER A 209 22.71 18.43 -21.05
N SER A 210 21.55 19.09 -21.13
CA SER A 210 21.17 20.26 -20.32
C SER A 210 20.26 19.92 -19.14
N SER A 211 19.83 18.65 -19.05
CA SER A 211 18.90 18.18 -18.00
C SER A 211 19.59 18.08 -16.64
N PRO A 212 18.84 18.26 -15.53
CA PRO A 212 19.29 17.83 -14.19
C PRO A 212 19.57 16.31 -14.12
N TRP A 213 19.16 15.55 -15.13
CA TRP A 213 19.39 14.12 -15.31
C TRP A 213 20.23 13.87 -16.58
N PRO A 214 21.53 14.21 -16.59
CA PRO A 214 22.33 14.21 -17.84
C PRO A 214 22.62 12.82 -18.40
N ASP A 215 22.50 11.75 -17.60
CA ASP A 215 22.75 10.37 -18.02
C ASP A 215 21.88 9.39 -17.22
N PRO A 216 20.54 9.39 -17.41
CA PRO A 216 19.66 8.55 -16.60
C PRO A 216 19.94 7.06 -16.79
N LYS A 217 20.29 6.63 -18.02
CA LYS A 217 20.66 5.23 -18.29
C LYS A 217 21.93 4.81 -17.52
N GLY A 218 22.97 5.62 -17.56
CA GLY A 218 24.21 5.37 -16.82
C GLY A 218 23.99 5.39 -15.30
N MET A 219 23.12 6.25 -14.78
CA MET A 219 22.72 6.26 -13.38
C MET A 219 22.04 4.93 -12.99
N ILE A 220 21.08 4.44 -13.79
CA ILE A 220 20.41 3.16 -13.56
C ILE A 220 21.43 2.01 -13.52
N ASP A 221 22.36 1.99 -14.48
CA ASP A 221 23.41 0.97 -14.54
C ASP A 221 24.34 1.02 -13.30
N ARG A 222 24.63 2.23 -12.78
CA ARG A 222 25.38 2.39 -11.51
C ARG A 222 24.62 1.86 -10.32
N PHE A 223 23.32 2.14 -10.21
CA PHE A 223 22.47 1.58 -9.16
C PHE A 223 22.43 0.06 -9.23
N HIS A 224 22.20 -0.52 -10.40
CA HIS A 224 22.21 -1.98 -10.58
C HIS A 224 23.55 -2.61 -10.19
N LYS A 225 24.66 -2.00 -10.58
CA LYS A 225 26.00 -2.46 -10.19
C LYS A 225 26.23 -2.44 -8.69
N ALA A 226 25.60 -1.49 -7.98
CA ALA A 226 25.63 -1.42 -6.52
C ALA A 226 24.60 -2.32 -5.82
N GLY A 227 23.76 -3.03 -6.57
CA GLY A 227 22.70 -3.89 -6.05
C GLY A 227 21.38 -3.19 -5.75
N LEU A 228 21.24 -1.91 -6.11
CA LEU A 228 19.99 -1.16 -6.00
C LEU A 228 19.10 -1.36 -7.22
N ARG A 229 17.80 -1.43 -7.00
CA ARG A 229 16.73 -1.42 -8.01
C ARG A 229 16.02 -0.08 -8.01
N LEU A 230 15.68 0.43 -9.19
CA LEU A 230 15.05 1.74 -9.34
C LEU A 230 13.56 1.62 -9.62
N LEU A 231 12.74 2.27 -8.79
CA LEU A 231 11.34 2.54 -9.07
C LEU A 231 11.14 4.05 -9.33
N LEU A 232 10.29 4.36 -10.32
CA LEU A 232 9.89 5.72 -10.63
C LEU A 232 8.43 5.95 -10.22
N TRP A 233 8.16 7.11 -9.63
CA TRP A 233 6.81 7.52 -9.28
C TRP A 233 5.94 7.77 -10.51
N GLN A 234 4.67 7.40 -10.45
CA GLN A 234 3.67 7.53 -11.51
C GLN A 234 2.32 7.92 -10.94
N VAL A 235 1.56 8.70 -11.72
CA VAL A 235 0.16 9.06 -11.46
C VAL A 235 -0.65 9.03 -12.75
N PRO A 236 -1.93 8.54 -12.72
CA PRO A 236 -2.71 8.37 -13.94
C PRO A 236 -3.53 9.62 -14.28
N VAL A 237 -2.88 10.69 -14.67
CA VAL A 237 -3.54 11.93 -15.08
C VAL A 237 -2.93 12.52 -16.37
N TYR A 238 -3.76 13.19 -17.17
CA TYR A 238 -3.34 14.20 -18.11
C TYR A 238 -3.43 15.55 -17.39
N LYS A 239 -2.31 16.02 -16.85
CA LYS A 239 -2.28 17.14 -15.89
C LYS A 239 -2.81 18.43 -16.51
N LYS A 240 -3.73 19.10 -15.81
CA LYS A 240 -4.09 20.48 -16.11
C LYS A 240 -2.97 21.40 -15.59
N GLN A 241 -2.30 22.06 -16.47
CA GLN A 241 -1.37 23.14 -16.14
C GLN A 241 -2.08 24.48 -16.17
N GLY A 242 -1.62 25.44 -15.38
CA GLY A 242 -2.20 26.79 -15.34
C GLY A 242 -1.59 27.64 -14.23
N GLY A 243 -2.05 28.88 -14.10
CA GLY A 243 -1.43 29.84 -13.20
C GLY A 243 -0.04 30.26 -13.69
N ASP A 244 0.95 30.21 -12.80
CA ASP A 244 2.33 30.59 -13.10
C ASP A 244 3.18 29.40 -13.64
N GLU A 245 2.59 28.21 -13.82
CA GLU A 245 3.29 27.07 -14.40
C GLU A 245 3.57 27.29 -15.90
N ALA A 246 4.80 27.07 -16.32
CA ALA A 246 5.13 27.04 -17.74
C ALA A 246 4.41 25.87 -18.42
N LEU A 247 3.73 26.13 -19.54
CA LEU A 247 3.03 25.09 -20.28
C LEU A 247 4.03 24.12 -20.91
N ASN A 248 3.85 22.84 -20.66
CA ASN A 248 4.61 21.78 -21.30
C ASN A 248 3.93 21.39 -22.62
N ALA A 249 4.64 21.59 -23.75
CA ALA A 249 4.08 21.38 -25.08
C ALA A 249 3.62 19.94 -25.33
N GLN A 250 4.34 18.95 -24.79
CA GLN A 250 3.93 17.54 -24.95
C GLN A 250 2.68 17.22 -24.15
N ASN A 251 2.58 17.73 -22.91
CA ASN A 251 1.40 17.53 -22.09
C ASN A 251 0.15 18.13 -22.74
N GLU A 252 0.25 19.32 -23.33
CA GLU A 252 -0.88 19.94 -24.05
C GLU A 252 -1.30 19.12 -25.26
N LEU A 253 -0.35 18.66 -26.09
CA LEU A 253 -0.64 17.75 -27.22
C LEU A 253 -1.29 16.45 -26.75
N ASP A 254 -0.82 15.87 -25.66
CA ASP A 254 -1.39 14.66 -25.08
C ASP A 254 -2.82 14.87 -24.57
N ARG A 255 -3.08 16.01 -23.94
CA ARG A 255 -4.42 16.38 -23.47
C ARG A 255 -5.40 16.61 -24.63
N GLU A 256 -4.98 17.37 -25.65
CA GLU A 256 -5.80 17.63 -26.84
C GLU A 256 -6.13 16.32 -27.55
N HIS A 257 -5.12 15.47 -27.76
CA HIS A 257 -5.29 14.16 -28.38
C HIS A 257 -6.22 13.24 -27.57
N ALA A 258 -6.00 13.15 -26.25
CA ALA A 258 -6.82 12.32 -25.38
C ALA A 258 -8.29 12.76 -25.36
N ALA A 259 -8.55 14.06 -25.40
CA ALA A 259 -9.90 14.61 -25.48
C ALA A 259 -10.56 14.34 -26.86
N ALA A 260 -9.85 14.62 -27.95
CA ALA A 260 -10.35 14.44 -29.32
C ALA A 260 -10.68 12.98 -29.63
N GLU A 261 -9.81 12.06 -29.23
CA GLU A 261 -9.92 10.63 -29.50
C GLU A 261 -10.63 9.83 -28.38
N ARG A 262 -11.15 10.54 -27.35
CA ARG A 262 -11.88 9.95 -26.22
C ARG A 262 -11.08 8.86 -25.51
N LEU A 263 -9.80 9.13 -25.24
CA LEU A 263 -8.88 8.24 -24.54
C LEU A 263 -8.90 8.46 -23.02
N CYS A 264 -9.57 9.50 -22.57
CA CYS A 264 -9.85 9.77 -21.16
C CYS A 264 -11.29 9.38 -20.81
N VAL A 265 -11.56 9.26 -19.52
CA VAL A 265 -12.92 9.12 -18.99
C VAL A 265 -13.75 10.32 -19.45
N MET A 266 -14.99 10.11 -19.83
CA MET A 266 -15.87 11.14 -20.38
C MET A 266 -17.02 11.47 -19.42
N ASN A 267 -17.65 12.61 -19.61
CA ASN A 267 -18.97 12.92 -19.05
C ASN A 267 -20.08 12.41 -19.99
N ARG A 268 -21.30 12.28 -19.48
CA ARG A 268 -22.46 11.86 -20.30
C ARG A 268 -22.79 12.78 -21.46
N ASP A 269 -22.42 14.06 -21.37
CA ASP A 269 -22.58 15.05 -22.44
C ASP A 269 -21.51 14.96 -23.55
N GLY A 270 -20.57 14.04 -23.39
CA GLY A 270 -19.48 13.80 -24.34
C GLY A 270 -18.26 14.69 -24.16
N THR A 271 -18.22 15.52 -23.14
CA THR A 271 -17.02 16.28 -22.76
C THR A 271 -16.08 15.40 -21.91
N PRO A 272 -14.76 15.67 -21.89
CA PRO A 272 -13.85 14.98 -20.99
C PRO A 272 -14.24 15.14 -19.51
N TYR A 273 -14.20 14.03 -18.76
CA TYR A 273 -14.28 14.08 -17.30
C TYR A 273 -13.00 14.75 -16.77
N THR A 274 -13.18 15.64 -15.80
CA THR A 274 -12.07 16.24 -15.08
C THR A 274 -12.23 16.04 -13.58
N ILE A 275 -11.12 15.86 -12.89
CA ILE A 275 -11.08 15.73 -11.43
C ILE A 275 -11.70 16.99 -10.82
N PRO A 276 -12.68 16.88 -9.91
CA PRO A 276 -13.38 18.02 -9.33
C PRO A 276 -12.47 18.96 -8.53
N GLU A 277 -12.91 20.19 -8.37
CA GLU A 277 -12.25 21.17 -7.51
C GLU A 277 -12.16 20.66 -6.05
N GLY A 278 -11.05 20.95 -5.37
CA GLY A 278 -10.77 20.49 -4.02
C GLY A 278 -10.15 19.10 -3.91
N HIS A 279 -9.99 18.39 -5.01
CA HIS A 279 -9.24 17.12 -5.07
C HIS A 279 -7.83 17.32 -5.62
N TRP A 280 -6.95 16.41 -5.28
CA TRP A 280 -5.61 16.38 -5.86
C TRP A 280 -5.68 16.28 -7.40
N PHE A 281 -4.84 17.01 -8.11
CA PHE A 281 -4.88 17.17 -9.57
C PHE A 281 -6.21 17.73 -10.14
N SER A 282 -6.91 18.58 -9.38
CA SER A 282 -8.14 19.24 -9.81
C SER A 282 -8.06 19.81 -11.24
N GLY A 283 -9.09 19.52 -12.05
CA GLY A 283 -9.19 19.94 -13.45
C GLY A 283 -8.39 19.11 -14.45
N SER A 284 -7.58 18.15 -13.99
CA SER A 284 -6.88 17.18 -14.88
C SER A 284 -7.84 16.13 -15.40
N MET A 285 -7.56 15.62 -16.62
CA MET A 285 -8.31 14.50 -17.17
C MET A 285 -7.70 13.18 -16.70
N VAL A 286 -8.50 12.12 -16.73
CA VAL A 286 -8.14 10.80 -16.21
C VAL A 286 -8.13 9.80 -17.39
N PRO A 287 -7.02 9.09 -17.66
CA PRO A 287 -6.96 8.10 -18.74
C PRO A 287 -7.97 6.97 -18.51
N ASP A 288 -8.65 6.52 -19.55
CA ASP A 288 -9.62 5.43 -19.47
C ASP A 288 -8.95 4.08 -19.76
N PHE A 289 -8.60 3.34 -18.70
CA PHE A 289 -7.95 2.02 -18.83
C PHE A 289 -8.90 0.90 -19.30
N THR A 290 -10.20 1.16 -19.47
CA THR A 290 -11.11 0.23 -20.15
C THR A 290 -10.98 0.31 -21.67
N ASN A 291 -10.38 1.39 -22.19
CA ASN A 291 -10.13 1.59 -23.61
C ASN A 291 -8.76 1.00 -24.01
N ALA A 292 -8.78 -0.05 -24.83
CA ALA A 292 -7.55 -0.71 -25.30
C ALA A 292 -6.59 0.23 -26.05
N ARG A 293 -7.10 1.29 -26.72
CA ARG A 293 -6.25 2.29 -27.37
C ARG A 293 -5.54 3.16 -26.32
N THR A 294 -6.24 3.60 -25.29
CA THR A 294 -5.64 4.32 -24.15
C THR A 294 -4.51 3.51 -23.53
N VAL A 295 -4.78 2.25 -23.21
CA VAL A 295 -3.78 1.33 -22.62
C VAL A 295 -2.53 1.27 -23.51
N ARG A 296 -2.69 1.06 -24.81
CA ARG A 296 -1.57 0.97 -25.74
C ARG A 296 -0.76 2.25 -25.84
N GLU A 297 -1.41 3.42 -25.97
CA GLU A 297 -0.73 4.71 -26.12
C GLU A 297 -0.11 5.17 -24.79
N TRP A 298 -0.80 5.00 -23.66
CA TRP A 298 -0.31 5.33 -22.33
C TRP A 298 0.99 4.60 -22.01
N PHE A 299 1.01 3.29 -22.20
CA PHE A 299 2.18 2.48 -21.90
C PHE A 299 3.24 2.56 -23.01
N GLY A 300 2.85 2.80 -24.26
CA GLY A 300 3.79 3.06 -25.36
C GLY A 300 4.73 4.22 -25.08
N LYS A 301 4.21 5.32 -24.47
CA LYS A 301 5.00 6.48 -24.07
C LYS A 301 5.98 6.19 -22.92
N ARG A 302 5.74 5.16 -22.12
CA ARG A 302 6.54 4.75 -20.95
C ARG A 302 7.49 3.59 -21.24
N GLN A 303 7.38 2.97 -22.40
CA GLN A 303 8.18 1.78 -22.73
C GLN A 303 9.67 2.04 -22.64
N TYR A 304 10.14 3.20 -23.09
CA TYR A 304 11.55 3.56 -23.06
C TYR A 304 12.16 3.56 -21.64
N LEU A 305 11.35 3.83 -20.59
CA LEU A 305 11.79 3.76 -19.19
C LEU A 305 12.15 2.32 -18.82
N LEU A 306 11.32 1.35 -19.23
CA LEU A 306 11.62 -0.07 -19.02
C LEU A 306 12.85 -0.51 -19.83
N ASP A 307 13.01 0.01 -21.05
CA ASP A 307 14.14 -0.28 -21.92
C ASP A 307 15.46 0.31 -21.38
N MET A 308 15.38 1.44 -20.66
CA MET A 308 16.50 2.00 -19.88
C MET A 308 16.91 1.14 -18.70
N GLY A 309 16.03 0.25 -18.21
CA GLY A 309 16.31 -0.64 -17.08
C GLY A 309 15.58 -0.30 -15.78
N VAL A 310 14.55 0.56 -15.81
CA VAL A 310 13.69 0.82 -14.65
C VAL A 310 13.07 -0.49 -14.15
N ASP A 311 13.17 -0.77 -12.86
CA ASP A 311 12.76 -2.05 -12.25
C ASP A 311 11.29 -2.07 -11.81
N GLY A 312 10.59 -0.95 -11.94
CA GLY A 312 9.17 -0.87 -11.59
C GLY A 312 8.70 0.54 -11.34
N PHE A 313 7.48 0.64 -10.83
CA PHE A 313 6.86 1.94 -10.56
C PHE A 313 6.22 1.99 -9.18
N LYS A 314 6.33 3.16 -8.52
CA LYS A 314 5.46 3.55 -7.42
C LYS A 314 4.22 4.19 -8.06
N THR A 315 3.10 3.47 -8.06
CA THR A 315 1.85 3.89 -8.70
C THR A 315 0.95 4.57 -7.68
N ASP A 316 0.97 5.88 -7.72
CA ASP A 316 0.25 6.76 -6.81
C ASP A 316 -1.07 7.26 -7.41
N GLY A 317 -1.98 7.76 -6.57
CA GLY A 317 -3.31 8.14 -7.02
C GLY A 317 -4.18 6.95 -7.43
N GLY A 318 -5.19 7.22 -8.24
CA GLY A 318 -6.16 6.22 -8.69
C GLY A 318 -7.55 6.40 -8.07
N GLU A 319 -7.72 7.30 -7.11
CA GLU A 319 -8.97 7.66 -6.45
C GLU A 319 -9.70 8.82 -7.15
N PHE A 320 -9.52 8.95 -8.47
CA PHE A 320 -9.89 10.17 -9.20
C PHE A 320 -11.31 10.19 -9.75
N ILE A 321 -12.08 9.11 -9.63
CA ILE A 321 -13.47 9.08 -10.07
C ILE A 321 -14.38 9.43 -8.89
N CYS A 322 -14.82 10.69 -8.88
CA CYS A 322 -15.58 11.27 -7.76
C CYS A 322 -17.07 11.44 -8.06
N ARG A 323 -17.48 11.35 -9.35
CA ARG A 323 -18.84 11.64 -9.79
C ARG A 323 -19.47 10.46 -10.53
N GLU A 324 -20.78 10.29 -10.35
CA GLU A 324 -21.57 9.21 -10.94
C GLU A 324 -21.86 9.41 -12.43
N ASP A 325 -21.73 10.64 -12.94
CA ASP A 325 -21.98 10.98 -14.35
C ASP A 325 -20.77 10.72 -15.28
N ALA A 326 -19.64 10.29 -14.72
CA ALA A 326 -18.52 9.78 -15.50
C ALA A 326 -18.94 8.55 -16.33
N VAL A 327 -18.38 8.40 -17.54
CA VAL A 327 -18.67 7.31 -18.46
C VAL A 327 -17.36 6.78 -19.04
N PHE A 328 -17.20 5.47 -18.99
CA PHE A 328 -16.04 4.75 -19.51
C PHE A 328 -16.32 4.18 -20.92
N ALA A 329 -15.26 3.89 -21.67
CA ALA A 329 -15.36 3.37 -23.04
C ALA A 329 -16.09 2.01 -23.12
N ASP A 330 -16.06 1.21 -22.08
CA ASP A 330 -16.80 -0.05 -22.00
C ASP A 330 -18.28 0.10 -21.61
N GLY A 331 -18.75 1.33 -21.44
CA GLY A 331 -20.13 1.67 -21.09
C GLY A 331 -20.44 1.69 -19.60
N THR A 332 -19.50 1.39 -18.71
CA THR A 332 -19.68 1.57 -17.27
C THR A 332 -19.75 3.05 -16.89
N ASP A 333 -20.47 3.34 -15.81
CA ASP A 333 -20.61 4.70 -15.28
C ASP A 333 -19.74 4.95 -14.04
N GLY A 334 -19.76 6.18 -13.55
CA GLY A 334 -18.99 6.60 -12.38
C GLY A 334 -19.41 5.92 -11.07
N LYS A 335 -20.62 5.35 -10.96
CA LYS A 335 -21.01 4.57 -9.78
C LYS A 335 -20.12 3.34 -9.60
N THR A 336 -19.89 2.64 -10.71
CA THR A 336 -18.95 1.51 -10.78
C THR A 336 -17.50 2.03 -10.80
N GLY A 337 -17.25 3.11 -11.54
CA GLY A 337 -15.92 3.68 -11.75
C GLY A 337 -15.22 4.12 -10.47
N VAL A 338 -15.95 4.58 -9.46
CA VAL A 338 -15.37 5.07 -8.19
C VAL A 338 -14.42 4.06 -7.53
N ASN A 339 -14.75 2.80 -7.56
CA ASN A 339 -13.92 1.74 -7.00
C ASN A 339 -13.12 1.00 -8.09
N ARG A 340 -13.73 0.77 -9.24
CA ARG A 340 -13.13 -0.02 -10.31
C ARG A 340 -11.89 0.64 -10.92
N TYR A 341 -11.87 1.98 -11.00
CA TYR A 341 -10.77 2.71 -11.64
C TYR A 341 -9.40 2.38 -11.04
N SER A 342 -9.29 2.37 -9.71
CA SER A 342 -8.04 2.05 -9.02
C SER A 342 -7.53 0.65 -9.37
N ARG A 343 -8.43 -0.32 -9.48
CA ARG A 343 -8.10 -1.69 -9.89
C ARG A 343 -7.65 -1.76 -11.34
N ASP A 344 -8.37 -1.13 -12.28
CA ASP A 344 -8.05 -1.16 -13.71
C ASP A 344 -6.72 -0.44 -13.99
N TYR A 345 -6.45 0.66 -13.29
CA TYR A 345 -5.18 1.38 -13.32
C TYR A 345 -4.00 0.49 -12.90
N THR A 346 -4.07 -0.08 -11.72
CA THR A 346 -2.98 -0.91 -11.19
C THR A 346 -2.81 -2.21 -11.98
N ALA A 347 -3.90 -2.82 -12.45
CA ALA A 347 -3.85 -3.99 -13.32
C ALA A 347 -3.20 -3.67 -14.68
N GLY A 348 -3.49 -2.50 -15.27
CA GLY A 348 -2.85 -2.04 -16.50
C GLY A 348 -1.34 -1.88 -16.33
N TYR A 349 -0.89 -1.24 -15.25
CA TYR A 349 0.54 -1.13 -14.94
C TYR A 349 1.19 -2.50 -14.66
N LYS A 350 0.52 -3.41 -13.93
CA LYS A 350 1.04 -4.78 -13.69
C LYS A 350 1.24 -5.54 -15.00
N ALA A 351 0.28 -5.45 -15.92
CA ALA A 351 0.41 -6.06 -17.24
C ALA A 351 1.58 -5.45 -18.05
N PHE A 352 1.78 -4.13 -17.96
CA PHE A 352 2.86 -3.42 -18.64
C PHE A 352 4.25 -3.79 -18.11
N VAL A 353 4.46 -3.80 -16.80
CA VAL A 353 5.77 -4.11 -16.20
C VAL A 353 6.15 -5.59 -16.30
N GLY A 354 5.17 -6.48 -16.44
CA GLY A 354 5.37 -7.94 -16.49
C GLY A 354 5.73 -8.56 -15.15
N GLU A 355 6.33 -9.77 -15.19
CA GLU A 355 6.58 -10.58 -13.98
C GLU A 355 7.91 -10.25 -13.25
N ASN A 356 8.89 -9.70 -13.96
CA ASN A 356 10.24 -9.47 -13.42
C ASN A 356 10.42 -8.09 -12.78
N ARG A 357 9.40 -7.26 -12.83
CA ARG A 357 9.38 -5.91 -12.26
C ARG A 357 8.25 -5.77 -11.27
N VAL A 358 8.26 -4.72 -10.47
CA VAL A 358 7.28 -4.55 -9.41
C VAL A 358 6.47 -3.27 -9.57
N LEU A 359 5.28 -3.30 -8.99
CA LEU A 359 4.51 -2.12 -8.62
C LEU A 359 4.52 -1.97 -7.12
N PHE A 360 4.55 -0.73 -6.66
CA PHE A 360 4.29 -0.35 -5.29
C PHE A 360 3.11 0.62 -5.32
N SER A 361 1.92 0.13 -5.05
CA SER A 361 0.66 0.82 -5.35
C SER A 361 -0.04 1.33 -4.11
N ARG A 362 -0.63 2.54 -4.18
CA ARG A 362 -1.47 3.11 -3.13
C ARG A 362 -2.91 2.62 -3.24
N ALA A 363 -3.54 2.97 -4.35
CA ALA A 363 -4.95 2.67 -4.56
C ALA A 363 -5.19 1.22 -4.94
N GLY A 364 -6.36 0.71 -4.56
CA GLY A 364 -6.79 -0.63 -4.90
C GLY A 364 -8.24 -0.92 -4.59
N PHE A 365 -8.70 -2.07 -5.07
CA PHE A 365 -10.02 -2.61 -4.79
C PHE A 365 -9.95 -4.13 -4.75
N SER A 366 -11.10 -4.83 -4.74
CA SER A 366 -11.15 -6.30 -4.73
C SER A 366 -10.21 -6.94 -5.76
N GLY A 367 -9.49 -7.99 -5.36
CA GLY A 367 -8.51 -8.67 -6.23
C GLY A 367 -7.10 -8.05 -6.18
N GLN A 368 -6.84 -7.16 -5.24
CA GLN A 368 -5.60 -6.39 -5.16
C GLN A 368 -4.34 -7.23 -4.91
N HIS A 369 -4.47 -8.47 -4.45
CA HIS A 369 -3.35 -9.43 -4.36
C HIS A 369 -2.74 -9.82 -5.73
N LEU A 370 -3.36 -9.44 -6.83
CA LEU A 370 -2.79 -9.58 -8.18
C LEU A 370 -1.70 -8.51 -8.45
N VAL A 371 -1.62 -7.47 -7.62
CA VAL A 371 -0.57 -6.44 -7.65
C VAL A 371 0.41 -6.73 -6.52
N PRO A 372 1.74 -6.75 -6.80
CA PRO A 372 2.69 -7.36 -5.87
C PRO A 372 2.84 -6.64 -4.54
N LEU A 373 2.89 -5.30 -4.51
CA LEU A 373 3.18 -4.54 -3.29
C LEU A 373 2.24 -3.35 -3.12
N HIS A 374 1.90 -3.07 -1.85
CA HIS A 374 1.08 -1.93 -1.46
C HIS A 374 1.71 -1.12 -0.33
N TRP A 375 1.40 0.18 -0.26
CA TRP A 375 1.75 1.01 0.90
C TRP A 375 0.54 1.79 1.41
N ALA A 376 0.64 2.19 2.66
CA ALA A 376 -0.42 2.85 3.42
C ALA A 376 -0.79 4.26 2.94
N GLY A 377 -0.23 4.76 1.85
CA GLY A 377 -0.42 6.16 1.46
C GLY A 377 0.23 7.14 2.44
N ASP A 378 -0.40 8.29 2.62
CA ASP A 378 0.19 9.45 3.29
C ASP A 378 -0.20 9.53 4.77
N GLN A 379 0.77 9.42 5.67
CA GLN A 379 0.60 9.65 7.10
C GLN A 379 1.41 10.86 7.55
N GLN A 380 0.91 11.56 8.57
CA GLN A 380 1.68 12.61 9.22
C GLN A 380 2.69 12.02 10.20
N SER A 381 3.83 12.70 10.38
CA SER A 381 4.88 12.32 11.34
C SER A 381 4.43 12.58 12.78
N ARG A 382 3.48 11.76 13.26
CA ARG A 382 2.92 11.82 14.62
C ARG A 382 2.69 10.42 15.20
N ASN A 383 2.77 10.30 16.52
CA ASN A 383 2.62 9.04 17.24
C ASN A 383 1.30 8.31 16.95
N GLY A 384 0.18 9.05 16.89
CA GLY A 384 -1.14 8.46 16.59
C GLY A 384 -1.23 7.82 15.21
N GLU A 385 -0.50 8.33 14.21
CA GLU A 385 -0.48 7.79 12.85
C GLU A 385 0.25 6.43 12.79
N LEU A 386 1.27 6.18 13.62
CA LEU A 386 1.94 4.88 13.66
C LEU A 386 0.97 3.75 14.07
N LYS A 387 0.07 4.03 15.02
CA LYS A 387 -0.96 3.06 15.42
C LYS A 387 -2.01 2.88 14.33
N SER A 388 -2.43 3.97 13.72
CA SER A 388 -3.41 3.99 12.63
C SER A 388 -2.90 3.18 11.42
N VAL A 389 -1.66 3.39 11.03
CA VAL A 389 -1.05 2.69 9.91
C VAL A 389 -0.85 1.19 10.19
N LEU A 390 -0.53 0.80 11.42
CA LEU A 390 -0.47 -0.62 11.78
C LEU A 390 -1.83 -1.31 11.62
N ARG A 391 -2.91 -0.66 12.07
CA ARG A 391 -4.28 -1.15 11.86
C ARG A 391 -4.62 -1.30 10.39
N ALA A 392 -4.21 -0.33 9.58
CA ALA A 392 -4.38 -0.39 8.13
C ALA A 392 -3.70 -1.61 7.52
N GLY A 393 -2.46 -1.91 7.92
CA GLY A 393 -1.74 -3.11 7.49
C GLY A 393 -2.41 -4.42 7.92
N LEU A 394 -2.91 -4.49 9.16
CA LEU A 394 -3.64 -5.67 9.65
C LEU A 394 -4.97 -5.86 8.91
N SER A 395 -5.68 -4.77 8.63
CA SER A 395 -6.95 -4.80 7.89
C SER A 395 -6.73 -5.14 6.41
N ALA A 396 -5.68 -4.60 5.78
CA ALA A 396 -5.23 -4.95 4.45
C ALA A 396 -4.94 -6.46 4.34
N ALA A 397 -4.18 -7.00 5.29
CA ALA A 397 -3.90 -8.44 5.38
C ALA A 397 -5.18 -9.26 5.54
N ALA A 398 -6.11 -8.85 6.43
CA ALA A 398 -7.42 -9.49 6.60
C ALA A 398 -8.27 -9.45 5.32
N SER A 399 -7.96 -8.56 4.37
CA SER A 399 -8.61 -8.41 3.07
C SER A 399 -7.84 -9.07 1.91
N GLY A 400 -6.79 -9.85 2.21
CA GLY A 400 -6.04 -10.62 1.22
C GLY A 400 -4.90 -9.86 0.53
N ILE A 401 -4.46 -8.70 1.03
CA ILE A 401 -3.25 -8.03 0.56
C ILE A 401 -2.03 -8.73 1.20
N LEU A 402 -1.16 -9.32 0.37
CA LEU A 402 -0.08 -10.17 0.86
C LEU A 402 1.14 -9.40 1.34
N PHE A 403 1.54 -8.38 0.57
CA PHE A 403 2.79 -7.65 0.79
C PHE A 403 2.51 -6.17 0.91
N TRP A 404 2.77 -5.63 2.07
CA TRP A 404 2.38 -4.28 2.45
C TRP A 404 3.52 -3.58 3.21
N GLY A 405 3.54 -2.26 3.17
CA GLY A 405 4.46 -1.42 3.90
C GLY A 405 3.93 -0.02 4.14
N PHE A 406 4.75 0.81 4.75
CA PHE A 406 4.42 2.21 5.04
C PHE A 406 5.70 3.06 5.09
N ASP A 407 5.56 4.38 4.97
CA ASP A 407 6.66 5.31 5.10
C ASP A 407 7.07 5.45 6.58
N ILE A 408 8.30 5.07 6.90
CA ILE A 408 8.82 5.08 8.26
C ILE A 408 8.68 6.47 8.88
N ALA A 409 7.97 6.52 10.01
CA ALA A 409 7.67 7.72 10.77
C ALA A 409 6.82 8.77 10.03
N GLY A 410 6.11 8.36 8.99
CA GLY A 410 5.17 9.17 8.22
C GLY A 410 5.82 9.86 7.02
N PHE A 411 4.95 10.30 6.11
CA PHE A 411 5.28 10.98 4.86
C PHE A 411 5.32 12.50 5.03
N ALA A 412 4.34 13.07 5.75
CA ALA A 412 4.09 14.51 5.78
C ALA A 412 4.30 15.16 7.16
N GLY A 413 4.33 16.49 7.17
CA GLY A 413 4.48 17.30 8.38
C GLY A 413 5.95 17.54 8.75
N PRO A 414 6.21 17.89 10.02
CA PRO A 414 7.56 18.20 10.49
C PRO A 414 8.48 16.97 10.46
N LEU A 415 9.78 17.20 10.54
CA LEU A 415 10.74 16.14 10.74
C LEU A 415 10.34 15.30 11.96
N PRO A 416 10.20 13.96 11.85
CA PRO A 416 9.74 13.12 12.95
C PRO A 416 10.70 13.18 14.15
N SER A 417 10.16 13.01 15.36
CA SER A 417 11.03 12.87 16.52
C SER A 417 11.89 11.61 16.42
N PRO A 418 13.10 11.59 17.03
CA PRO A 418 13.94 10.39 17.06
C PRO A 418 13.24 9.18 17.67
N ASP A 419 12.37 9.37 18.67
CA ASP A 419 11.59 8.30 19.26
C ASP A 419 10.58 7.70 18.28
N LEU A 420 9.79 8.53 17.58
CA LEU A 420 8.85 8.05 16.56
C LEU A 420 9.58 7.32 15.43
N TYR A 421 10.70 7.89 14.95
CA TYR A 421 11.47 7.30 13.87
C TYR A 421 12.04 5.93 14.28
N ARG A 422 12.58 5.81 15.50
CA ARG A 422 13.06 4.55 16.09
C ARG A 422 11.97 3.48 16.09
N ARG A 423 10.82 3.77 16.69
CA ARG A 423 9.71 2.81 16.81
C ARG A 423 9.13 2.41 15.46
N ALA A 424 9.00 3.35 14.54
CA ALA A 424 8.54 3.09 13.17
C ALA A 424 9.55 2.23 12.38
N THR A 425 10.86 2.51 12.50
CA THR A 425 11.92 1.70 11.86
C THR A 425 11.91 0.27 12.39
N GLN A 426 11.78 0.11 13.71
CA GLN A 426 11.67 -1.21 14.35
C GLN A 426 10.47 -1.99 13.82
N THR A 427 9.31 -1.34 13.72
CA THR A 427 8.08 -1.95 13.17
C THR A 427 8.26 -2.33 11.71
N ALA A 428 8.76 -1.41 10.89
CA ALA A 428 8.98 -1.64 9.46
C ALA A 428 10.01 -2.74 9.16
N CYS A 429 11.00 -2.94 10.04
CA CYS A 429 11.96 -4.04 9.93
C CYS A 429 11.27 -5.41 9.85
N PHE A 430 10.09 -5.55 10.43
CA PHE A 430 9.27 -6.77 10.44
C PHE A 430 8.00 -6.66 9.59
N CYS A 431 7.85 -5.63 8.76
CA CYS A 431 6.81 -5.58 7.73
C CYS A 431 7.31 -6.17 6.40
N PRO A 432 6.44 -6.59 5.48
CA PRO A 432 6.85 -7.06 4.17
C PRO A 432 7.74 -6.08 3.40
N VAL A 433 7.40 -4.78 3.40
CA VAL A 433 8.23 -3.70 2.83
C VAL A 433 8.74 -2.79 3.95
N MET A 434 10.03 -2.45 3.91
CA MET A 434 10.68 -1.52 4.84
C MET A 434 11.21 -0.32 4.06
N GLN A 435 10.56 0.83 4.19
CA GLN A 435 10.88 2.04 3.43
C GLN A 435 10.95 3.27 4.35
N TRP A 436 11.96 4.12 4.18
CA TRP A 436 11.91 5.50 4.63
C TRP A 436 11.81 6.44 3.43
N HIS A 437 11.19 7.62 3.64
CA HIS A 437 10.90 8.58 2.59
C HIS A 437 11.28 9.99 3.03
N SER A 438 12.08 10.69 2.22
CA SER A 438 12.54 12.06 2.47
C SER A 438 11.71 13.07 1.69
N GLU A 439 11.34 14.15 2.39
CA GLU A 439 10.61 15.28 1.86
C GLU A 439 11.55 16.44 1.49
N PRO A 440 11.15 17.35 0.56
CA PRO A 440 11.88 18.58 0.31
C PRO A 440 11.91 19.48 1.56
N ASP A 441 12.83 20.43 1.60
CA ASP A 441 12.90 21.41 2.67
C ASP A 441 11.58 22.18 2.81
N GLY A 442 11.04 22.18 4.02
CA GLY A 442 9.73 22.71 4.33
C GLY A 442 8.56 21.76 4.03
N GLY A 443 8.83 20.57 3.50
CA GLY A 443 7.83 19.56 3.14
C GLY A 443 6.98 19.95 1.93
N GLN A 444 6.29 18.96 1.36
CA GLN A 444 5.16 19.21 0.47
C GLN A 444 3.93 19.60 1.29
N PHE A 445 2.98 20.26 0.64
CA PHE A 445 1.69 20.60 1.26
C PHE A 445 1.77 21.44 2.53
N ARG A 446 2.70 22.41 2.60
CA ARG A 446 2.86 23.34 3.74
C ARG A 446 1.56 23.95 4.22
N GLU A 447 0.67 24.29 3.30
CA GLU A 447 -0.62 24.91 3.60
C GLU A 447 -1.53 23.96 4.40
N LEU A 448 -1.42 22.65 4.13
CA LEU A 448 -2.18 21.61 4.82
C LEU A 448 -1.48 21.10 6.08
N MET A 449 -0.15 21.23 6.13
CA MET A 449 0.71 20.66 7.18
C MET A 449 1.77 21.67 7.67
N PRO A 450 1.37 22.71 8.41
CA PRO A 450 2.33 23.65 8.98
C PRO A 450 3.29 22.96 9.96
N GLY A 451 4.53 23.43 10.03
CA GLY A 451 5.57 22.93 10.94
C GLY A 451 6.63 22.07 10.28
N GLY A 452 6.58 21.84 8.96
CA GLY A 452 7.64 21.19 8.18
C GLY A 452 8.68 22.18 7.64
N GLU A 453 8.87 23.33 8.27
CA GLU A 453 9.80 24.36 7.82
C GLU A 453 11.26 23.90 7.98
N GLY A 454 12.09 24.17 6.97
CA GLY A 454 13.50 23.81 6.96
C GLY A 454 13.77 22.36 6.55
N ASN A 455 14.82 21.76 7.13
CA ASN A 455 15.28 20.42 6.77
C ASN A 455 14.22 19.34 7.04
N ASN A 456 13.83 18.62 6.01
CA ASN A 456 12.86 17.52 6.08
C ASN A 456 13.39 16.24 5.41
N GLU A 457 14.70 16.12 5.27
CA GLU A 457 15.34 14.87 4.86
C GLU A 457 15.26 13.86 6.00
N ARG A 458 14.64 12.70 5.73
CA ARG A 458 14.36 11.65 6.72
C ARG A 458 15.28 10.45 6.61
N SER A 459 16.43 10.61 5.97
CA SER A 459 17.47 9.58 6.01
C SER A 459 18.01 9.40 7.44
N PRO A 460 18.42 8.19 7.84
CA PRO A 460 18.97 7.95 9.19
C PRO A 460 20.15 8.87 9.54
N TRP A 461 20.99 9.20 8.56
CA TRP A 461 22.14 10.09 8.78
C TRP A 461 21.73 11.56 8.98
N ASN A 462 20.70 12.02 8.27
CA ASN A 462 20.18 13.36 8.52
C ASN A 462 19.43 13.44 9.85
N MET A 463 18.67 12.41 10.21
CA MET A 463 18.01 12.33 11.52
C MET A 463 19.03 12.42 12.67
N ALA A 464 20.11 11.67 12.58
CA ALA A 464 21.19 11.73 13.58
C ALA A 464 21.84 13.12 13.66
N ALA A 465 22.07 13.76 12.52
CA ALA A 465 22.68 15.10 12.45
C ALA A 465 21.73 16.20 12.95
N ALA A 466 20.46 16.18 12.50
CA ALA A 466 19.48 17.20 12.84
C ALA A 466 19.15 17.25 14.34
N TYR A 467 19.24 16.12 15.03
CA TYR A 467 18.98 16.01 16.46
C TYR A 467 20.25 15.91 17.31
N GLU A 468 21.44 16.01 16.69
CA GLU A 468 22.74 15.90 17.39
C GLU A 468 22.90 14.58 18.19
N LEU A 469 22.40 13.46 17.63
CA LEU A 469 22.36 12.13 18.24
C LEU A 469 23.19 11.13 17.42
N PRO A 470 24.53 11.15 17.49
CA PRO A 470 25.36 10.25 16.67
C PRO A 470 25.09 8.76 16.91
N GLU A 471 24.76 8.36 18.15
CA GLU A 471 24.40 6.97 18.51
C GLU A 471 23.13 6.47 17.82
N PHE A 472 22.23 7.38 17.41
CA PHE A 472 21.02 7.05 16.65
C PHE A 472 21.35 6.41 15.30
N LEU A 473 22.47 6.83 14.68
CA LEU A 473 22.90 6.26 13.41
C LEU A 473 23.25 4.77 13.54
N ASP A 474 23.95 4.39 14.62
CA ASP A 474 24.32 3.00 14.88
C ASP A 474 23.08 2.13 15.17
N GLU A 475 22.12 2.69 15.91
CA GLU A 475 20.85 2.02 16.18
C GLU A 475 20.06 1.77 14.88
N MET A 476 19.92 2.76 14.02
CA MET A 476 19.22 2.61 12.74
C MET A 476 19.95 1.62 11.82
N ARG A 477 21.28 1.65 11.79
CA ARG A 477 22.10 0.71 11.02
C ARG A 477 21.86 -0.73 11.48
N PHE A 478 21.75 -0.96 12.79
CA PHE A 478 21.43 -2.28 13.35
C PHE A 478 20.11 -2.83 12.73
N TRP A 479 19.05 -2.03 12.68
CA TRP A 479 17.76 -2.48 12.14
C TRP A 479 17.83 -2.75 10.63
N HIS A 480 18.53 -1.93 9.86
CA HIS A 480 18.74 -2.16 8.43
C HIS A 480 19.57 -3.43 8.17
N LYS A 481 20.62 -3.67 8.95
CA LYS A 481 21.41 -4.90 8.85
C LYS A 481 20.64 -6.13 9.34
N LEU A 482 19.85 -6.02 10.39
CA LEU A 482 18.95 -7.09 10.83
C LEU A 482 17.96 -7.45 9.72
N ARG A 483 17.39 -6.44 9.06
CA ARG A 483 16.49 -6.66 7.91
C ARG A 483 17.16 -7.50 6.82
N MET A 484 18.42 -7.24 6.48
CA MET A 484 19.15 -8.04 5.51
C MET A 484 19.33 -9.50 5.97
N LYS A 485 19.57 -9.70 7.28
CA LYS A 485 19.66 -11.05 7.85
C LYS A 485 18.31 -11.80 7.85
N LEU A 486 17.19 -11.10 7.79
CA LEU A 486 15.84 -11.67 7.69
C LEU A 486 15.44 -12.06 6.26
N ILE A 487 16.11 -11.57 5.21
CA ILE A 487 15.71 -11.80 3.81
C ILE A 487 15.50 -13.29 3.48
N PRO A 488 16.35 -14.23 3.88
CA PRO A 488 16.11 -15.65 3.57
C PRO A 488 14.80 -16.18 4.14
N TYR A 489 14.42 -15.73 5.34
CA TYR A 489 13.12 -16.05 5.95
C TYR A 489 11.97 -15.37 5.20
N LEU A 490 12.11 -14.07 4.93
CA LEU A 490 11.08 -13.28 4.25
C LEU A 490 10.79 -13.81 2.84
N SER A 491 11.84 -14.12 2.07
CA SER A 491 11.72 -14.68 0.72
C SER A 491 11.07 -16.07 0.71
N LYS A 492 11.42 -16.93 1.67
CA LYS A 492 10.77 -18.23 1.83
C LYS A 492 9.29 -18.05 2.17
N THR A 493 8.99 -17.24 3.18
CA THR A 493 7.63 -16.97 3.64
C THR A 493 6.77 -16.35 2.53
N ALA A 494 7.34 -15.44 1.73
CA ALA A 494 6.62 -14.81 0.62
C ALA A 494 6.19 -15.84 -0.44
N ARG A 495 7.08 -16.79 -0.79
CA ARG A 495 6.74 -17.89 -1.72
C ARG A 495 5.61 -18.76 -1.18
N GLU A 496 5.69 -19.16 0.08
CA GLU A 496 4.65 -19.94 0.75
C GLU A 496 3.32 -19.17 0.79
N CYS A 497 3.36 -17.89 1.17
CA CYS A 497 2.18 -17.02 1.21
C CYS A 497 1.52 -16.84 -0.17
N ALA A 498 2.31 -16.62 -1.23
CA ALA A 498 1.78 -16.47 -2.58
C ALA A 498 1.19 -17.78 -3.12
N GLU A 499 1.83 -18.93 -2.81
CA GLU A 499 1.35 -20.25 -3.21
C GLU A 499 0.04 -20.63 -2.51
N GLU A 500 -0.05 -20.36 -1.22
CA GLU A 500 -1.20 -20.69 -0.36
C GLU A 500 -2.29 -19.61 -0.35
N SER A 501 -2.09 -18.47 -1.03
CA SER A 501 -2.97 -17.30 -1.00
C SER A 501 -3.23 -16.82 0.44
N ARG A 502 -2.16 -16.59 1.18
CA ARG A 502 -2.14 -16.27 2.60
C ARG A 502 -1.30 -15.01 2.86
N PRO A 503 -1.83 -13.99 3.57
CA PRO A 503 -1.06 -12.78 3.86
C PRO A 503 0.23 -13.06 4.64
N MET A 504 1.29 -12.31 4.35
CA MET A 504 2.57 -12.45 5.02
C MET A 504 2.57 -11.87 6.44
N MET A 505 1.94 -10.69 6.59
CA MET A 505 1.67 -10.03 7.87
C MET A 505 0.24 -10.35 8.30
N ARG A 506 0.02 -11.03 9.43
CA ARG A 506 -1.30 -11.53 9.82
C ARG A 506 -1.70 -11.10 11.21
N PRO A 507 -2.93 -10.58 11.40
CA PRO A 507 -3.47 -10.32 12.73
C PRO A 507 -3.59 -11.64 13.51
N LEU A 508 -3.49 -11.57 14.84
CA LEU A 508 -3.49 -12.78 15.68
C LEU A 508 -4.80 -13.59 15.54
N VAL A 509 -5.94 -12.92 15.38
CA VAL A 509 -7.24 -13.57 15.18
C VAL A 509 -7.28 -14.48 13.95
N TYR A 510 -6.44 -14.24 12.97
CA TYR A 510 -6.35 -15.09 11.77
C TYR A 510 -5.93 -16.53 12.10
N GLY A 511 -4.98 -16.70 13.05
CA GLY A 511 -4.50 -18.00 13.50
C GLY A 511 -5.18 -18.55 14.76
N TRP A 512 -5.84 -17.68 15.53
CA TRP A 512 -6.49 -18.02 16.79
C TRP A 512 -7.87 -17.35 16.92
N PRO A 513 -8.83 -17.68 16.04
CA PRO A 513 -10.13 -17.00 15.99
C PRO A 513 -10.98 -17.21 17.24
N GLU A 514 -10.83 -18.33 17.94
CA GLU A 514 -11.57 -18.62 19.19
C GLU A 514 -10.97 -17.95 20.43
N ASP A 515 -9.81 -17.33 20.29
CA ASP A 515 -9.10 -16.67 21.37
C ASP A 515 -9.52 -15.21 21.48
N ARG A 516 -10.20 -14.86 22.58
CA ARG A 516 -10.73 -13.51 22.79
C ARG A 516 -9.65 -12.42 22.84
N HIS A 517 -8.44 -12.74 23.32
CA HIS A 517 -7.34 -11.78 23.31
C HIS A 517 -6.84 -11.56 21.89
N ALA A 518 -6.70 -12.63 21.10
CA ALA A 518 -6.33 -12.53 19.69
C ALA A 518 -7.38 -11.78 18.87
N ALA A 519 -8.68 -12.02 19.12
CA ALA A 519 -9.79 -11.33 18.44
C ALA A 519 -9.82 -9.81 18.72
N GLY A 520 -9.38 -9.38 19.90
CA GLY A 520 -9.31 -7.97 20.29
C GLY A 520 -7.97 -7.29 20.00
N CYS A 521 -6.98 -8.01 19.47
CA CYS A 521 -5.62 -7.50 19.30
C CYS A 521 -5.48 -6.76 17.95
N ASP A 522 -5.21 -5.45 18.00
CA ASP A 522 -5.01 -4.57 16.84
C ASP A 522 -3.60 -3.95 16.81
N ASP A 523 -2.69 -4.48 17.62
CA ASP A 523 -1.36 -3.91 17.84
C ASP A 523 -0.22 -4.95 17.91
N GLU A 524 -0.53 -6.20 17.53
CA GLU A 524 0.42 -7.31 17.38
C GLU A 524 0.11 -8.10 16.12
N PHE A 525 1.13 -8.73 15.53
CA PHE A 525 0.94 -9.53 14.33
C PHE A 525 1.94 -10.67 14.20
N MET A 526 1.54 -11.68 13.45
CA MET A 526 2.45 -12.70 12.95
C MET A 526 3.08 -12.23 11.64
N LEU A 527 4.38 -12.37 11.49
CA LEU A 527 5.08 -12.28 10.21
C LEU A 527 5.50 -13.69 9.79
N GLY A 528 4.81 -14.25 8.80
CA GLY A 528 4.90 -15.67 8.52
C GLY A 528 4.39 -16.53 9.68
N ASP A 529 4.88 -17.76 9.80
CA ASP A 529 4.43 -18.69 10.82
C ASP A 529 5.25 -18.64 12.12
N ASP A 530 6.47 -18.10 12.03
CA ASP A 530 7.45 -18.20 13.11
C ASP A 530 7.58 -16.95 13.97
N LEU A 531 7.32 -15.76 13.44
CA LEU A 531 7.54 -14.49 14.14
C LEU A 531 6.24 -13.89 14.65
N LEU A 532 6.19 -13.56 15.95
CA LEU A 532 5.20 -12.66 16.54
C LEU A 532 5.89 -11.34 16.84
N VAL A 533 5.32 -10.24 16.36
CA VAL A 533 5.86 -8.88 16.47
C VAL A 533 4.87 -8.02 17.26
N ALA A 534 5.36 -7.34 18.29
CA ALA A 534 4.57 -6.44 19.12
C ALA A 534 5.16 -5.03 19.11
N PRO A 535 4.78 -4.17 18.16
CA PRO A 535 5.32 -2.82 18.03
C PRO A 535 5.14 -1.95 19.29
N LEU A 536 6.13 -1.09 19.56
CA LEU A 536 6.02 -0.05 20.58
C LEU A 536 5.26 1.14 19.99
N LEU A 537 4.00 1.32 20.33
CA LEU A 537 3.13 2.34 19.73
C LEU A 537 3.00 3.60 20.59
N GLU A 538 3.26 3.50 21.89
CA GLU A 538 3.19 4.65 22.79
C GLU A 538 4.53 5.43 22.77
N GLU A 539 4.43 6.74 22.92
CA GLU A 539 5.58 7.65 22.93
C GLU A 539 6.55 7.31 24.08
N ASN A 540 7.83 7.23 23.76
CA ASN A 540 8.92 6.89 24.69
C ASN A 540 8.74 5.52 25.40
N ALA A 541 7.93 4.61 24.81
CA ALA A 541 7.78 3.28 25.36
C ALA A 541 9.07 2.45 25.19
N GLU A 542 9.54 1.85 26.27
CA GLU A 542 10.66 0.90 26.25
C GLU A 542 10.20 -0.55 26.35
N ALA A 543 8.98 -0.78 26.85
CA ALA A 543 8.37 -2.09 27.04
C ALA A 543 6.84 -1.98 26.94
N ARG A 544 6.18 -3.10 26.73
CA ARG A 544 4.72 -3.19 26.71
C ARG A 544 4.22 -4.54 27.21
N GLN A 545 2.92 -4.61 27.45
CA GLN A 545 2.22 -5.88 27.60
C GLN A 545 2.03 -6.50 26.22
N VAL A 546 2.34 -7.79 26.08
CA VAL A 546 2.23 -8.56 24.84
C VAL A 546 1.40 -9.81 25.10
N TYR A 547 0.41 -10.06 24.28
CA TYR A 547 -0.33 -11.31 24.33
C TYR A 547 0.40 -12.39 23.50
N LEU A 548 0.80 -13.47 24.14
CA LEU A 548 1.37 -14.64 23.47
C LEU A 548 0.27 -15.70 23.29
N PRO A 549 -0.19 -15.98 22.06
CA PRO A 549 -1.12 -17.07 21.80
C PRO A 549 -0.58 -18.42 22.25
N ARG A 550 -1.48 -19.41 22.44
CA ARG A 550 -1.10 -20.75 22.93
C ARG A 550 0.08 -21.35 22.16
N GLY A 551 0.96 -22.01 22.89
CA GLY A 551 2.19 -22.63 22.41
C GLY A 551 3.41 -22.15 23.19
N GLU A 552 4.59 -22.47 22.67
CA GLU A 552 5.86 -22.02 23.23
C GLU A 552 6.45 -20.92 22.35
N TRP A 553 7.10 -19.95 22.98
CA TRP A 553 7.73 -18.81 22.34
C TRP A 553 9.12 -18.57 22.90
N ILE A 554 10.02 -18.06 22.08
CA ILE A 554 11.36 -17.65 22.49
C ILE A 554 11.54 -16.19 22.10
N GLY A 555 11.89 -15.33 23.04
CA GLY A 555 12.20 -13.94 22.75
C GLY A 555 13.38 -13.83 21.78
N LEU A 556 13.21 -13.11 20.68
CA LEU A 556 14.26 -12.98 19.65
C LEU A 556 15.52 -12.34 20.24
N PHE A 557 15.38 -11.31 21.06
CA PHE A 557 16.50 -10.53 21.58
C PHE A 557 17.04 -11.06 22.90
N ASP A 558 16.17 -11.49 23.82
CA ASP A 558 16.58 -11.93 25.16
C ASP A 558 16.83 -13.45 25.28
N ARG A 559 16.46 -14.21 24.22
CA ARG A 559 16.60 -15.68 24.13
C ARG A 559 15.91 -16.47 25.25
N LYS A 560 14.99 -15.85 26.00
CA LYS A 560 14.21 -16.52 27.04
C LYS A 560 13.02 -17.27 26.45
N SER A 561 12.65 -18.37 27.10
CA SER A 561 11.44 -19.11 26.76
C SER A 561 10.24 -18.55 27.52
N TYR A 562 9.11 -18.49 26.83
CA TYR A 562 7.83 -18.00 27.31
C TYR A 562 6.74 -19.02 27.01
N ALA A 563 5.89 -19.30 27.98
CA ALA A 563 4.67 -20.05 27.75
C ALA A 563 3.62 -19.13 27.11
N GLY A 564 2.91 -19.63 26.09
CA GLY A 564 1.79 -18.90 25.50
C GLY A 564 0.47 -19.07 26.28
N GLY A 565 -0.60 -18.45 25.77
CA GLY A 565 -1.91 -18.37 26.43
C GLY A 565 -1.94 -17.33 27.54
N GLN A 566 -1.04 -16.34 27.54
CA GLN A 566 -0.92 -15.33 28.60
C GLN A 566 -0.38 -14.00 28.07
N ILE A 567 -0.57 -12.96 28.88
CA ILE A 567 0.03 -11.65 28.66
C ILE A 567 1.36 -11.60 29.43
N VAL A 568 2.42 -11.16 28.77
CA VAL A 568 3.74 -10.97 29.35
C VAL A 568 4.21 -9.53 29.19
N ALA A 569 4.95 -9.02 30.18
CA ALA A 569 5.67 -7.76 30.02
C ALA A 569 6.96 -8.03 29.23
N ALA A 570 7.13 -7.38 28.09
CA ALA A 570 8.28 -7.58 27.22
C ALA A 570 8.76 -6.28 26.58
N GLY A 571 10.00 -6.27 26.14
CA GLY A 571 10.75 -5.11 25.64
C GLY A 571 11.92 -4.79 26.57
N GLY A 572 12.53 -3.65 26.35
CA GLY A 572 13.69 -3.14 27.08
C GLY A 572 14.88 -2.85 26.18
N ALA A 573 15.79 -2.02 26.66
CA ALA A 573 16.93 -1.53 25.90
C ALA A 573 16.54 -0.89 24.53
N GLY A 574 15.40 -0.22 24.46
CA GLY A 574 14.91 0.47 23.27
C GLY A 574 14.49 -0.47 22.11
N ARG A 575 14.23 -1.75 22.37
CA ARG A 575 13.86 -2.74 21.35
C ARG A 575 12.42 -3.20 21.50
N LEU A 576 11.67 -3.24 20.37
CA LEU A 576 10.33 -3.81 20.36
C LEU A 576 10.36 -5.30 20.73
N PRO A 577 9.32 -5.83 21.42
CA PRO A 577 9.19 -7.26 21.65
C PRO A 577 8.98 -8.03 20.33
N VAL A 578 9.79 -9.06 20.12
CA VAL A 578 9.64 -10.03 19.04
C VAL A 578 9.85 -11.42 19.59
N PHE A 579 8.94 -12.32 19.26
CA PHE A 579 8.98 -13.70 19.71
C PHE A 579 9.02 -14.65 18.52
N VAL A 580 9.69 -15.77 18.69
CA VAL A 580 9.96 -16.76 17.65
C VAL A 580 9.46 -18.12 18.10
N ARG A 581 8.93 -18.91 17.19
CA ARG A 581 8.59 -20.31 17.46
C ARG A 581 9.85 -21.13 17.78
N PRO A 582 9.80 -22.06 18.75
CA PRO A 582 10.90 -22.98 19.01
C PRO A 582 11.28 -23.76 17.73
N GLY A 583 12.59 -23.91 17.49
CA GLY A 583 13.09 -24.63 16.31
C GLY A 583 13.22 -23.81 15.03
N SER A 584 12.73 -22.57 14.99
CA SER A 584 12.90 -21.68 13.85
C SER A 584 14.37 -21.37 13.58
N ALA A 585 14.73 -21.29 12.30
CA ALA A 585 16.07 -20.88 11.85
C ALA A 585 16.42 -19.45 12.30
N LEU A 586 15.41 -18.62 12.58
CA LEU A 586 15.57 -17.25 13.07
C LEU A 586 16.30 -17.16 14.42
N LEU A 587 16.21 -18.21 15.24
CA LEU A 587 16.97 -18.30 16.49
C LEU A 587 18.48 -18.41 16.30
N LYS A 588 18.95 -18.69 15.08
CA LYS A 588 20.38 -18.76 14.73
C LYS A 588 20.93 -17.44 14.17
N ILE A 589 20.05 -16.43 13.96
CA ILE A 589 20.50 -15.13 13.48
C ILE A 589 21.43 -14.51 14.53
N ASP A 590 22.59 -14.11 14.06
CA ASP A 590 23.52 -13.33 14.87
C ASP A 590 22.97 -11.91 15.04
N LEU A 591 22.75 -11.52 16.28
CA LEU A 591 22.23 -10.21 16.68
C LEU A 591 23.37 -9.30 17.20
N ALA A 592 24.59 -9.77 17.22
CA ALA A 592 25.77 -8.95 17.48
C ALA A 592 26.12 -8.21 16.18
N GLU A 593 25.96 -6.90 16.17
CA GLU A 593 26.14 -5.93 15.06
C GLU A 593 24.98 -5.82 14.06
#